data_d621256bd6e5f49fb2bebc15d8f9b58c
#
_entry.id   d621256bd6e5f49fb2bebc15d8f9b58c
#
_cell.length_a   1.000
_cell.length_b   1.000
_cell.length_c   1.000
_cell.angle_alpha   90.00
_cell.angle_beta   90.00
_cell.angle_gamma   90.00
#
_symmetry.space_group_name_H-M   'P 1'
#
loop_
_entity.id
_entity.type
_entity.pdbx_description
1 polymer ?
#
loop_
_entity_poly.entity_id
_entity_poly.type
_entity_poly.pdbx_seq_one_letter_code
_entity_poly.pdbx_strand_id
1 'polypeptide(L)'
;AEEEREKAFLINGIGVQNISLICSDVGIPLCHISTDYVFDGKKQTPYTPFDNINPINVYGESKLAGERYIEWTTNRFYIIRTSWLYGRGGNNFVSTMLRLAKEKTEIPVVKDQAGSPTSTVSLSRAIDALIKTGAYGIYHFTDETGGGISWHDFALEIMGLSGLKTKVVPITANEFPRPAKRPE
;
A
#
# COMPACT_ATOMS: atom_id res chain seq x y z
N ALA A 1 7.58 -6.98 -10.00
CA ALA A 1 7.41 -8.20 -9.16
C ALA A 1 6.97 -9.38 -10.02
N GLU A 2 5.92 -9.25 -10.83
CA GLU A 2 5.40 -10.38 -11.65
C GLU A 2 6.48 -10.95 -12.59
N GLU A 3 7.26 -10.10 -13.24
CA GLU A 3 8.34 -10.50 -14.17
C GLU A 3 9.63 -10.92 -13.43
N GLU A 4 9.82 -10.46 -12.18
CA GLU A 4 11.02 -10.71 -11.36
C GLU A 4 10.62 -11.30 -10.01
N ARG A 5 9.93 -12.46 -10.03
CA ARG A 5 9.41 -13.11 -8.81
C ARG A 5 10.50 -13.37 -7.76
N GLU A 6 11.60 -13.98 -8.17
CA GLU A 6 12.72 -14.30 -7.26
C GLU A 6 13.27 -13.04 -6.58
N LYS A 7 13.48 -11.97 -7.35
CA LYS A 7 13.98 -10.70 -6.81
C LYS A 7 12.97 -10.07 -5.83
N ALA A 8 11.67 -10.17 -6.10
CA ALA A 8 10.64 -9.70 -5.19
C ALA A 8 10.71 -10.43 -3.84
N PHE A 9 10.84 -11.75 -3.85
CA PHE A 9 11.00 -12.55 -2.63
C PHE A 9 12.34 -12.33 -1.94
N LEU A 10 13.44 -12.17 -2.68
CA LEU A 10 14.74 -11.82 -2.09
C LEU A 10 14.68 -10.50 -1.32
N ILE A 11 14.03 -9.47 -1.86
CA ILE A 11 13.95 -8.16 -1.22
C ILE A 11 12.89 -8.14 -0.13
N ASN A 12 11.64 -8.52 -0.44
CA ASN A 12 10.50 -8.36 0.46
C ASN A 12 10.35 -9.50 1.47
N GLY A 13 10.95 -10.67 1.21
CA GLY A 13 10.96 -11.83 2.10
C GLY A 13 12.31 -11.95 2.81
N ILE A 14 13.34 -12.44 2.11
CA ILE A 14 14.65 -12.76 2.72
C ILE A 14 15.34 -11.51 3.28
N GLY A 15 15.27 -10.37 2.58
CA GLY A 15 15.82 -9.11 3.11
C GLY A 15 15.19 -8.72 4.44
N VAL A 16 13.87 -8.89 4.55
CA VAL A 16 13.12 -8.62 5.79
C VAL A 16 13.49 -9.65 6.88
N GLN A 17 13.64 -10.93 6.53
CA GLN A 17 14.11 -11.96 7.46
C GLN A 17 15.47 -11.58 8.07
N ASN A 18 16.44 -11.20 7.25
CA ASN A 18 17.77 -10.82 7.71
C ASN A 18 17.72 -9.64 8.71
N ILE A 19 16.91 -8.61 8.42
CA ILE A 19 16.73 -7.47 9.32
C ILE A 19 16.06 -7.93 10.62
N SER A 20 15.05 -8.77 10.53
CA SER A 20 14.31 -9.28 11.69
C SER A 20 15.21 -10.11 12.63
N LEU A 21 16.07 -10.97 12.08
CA LEU A 21 17.06 -11.73 12.85
C LEU A 21 18.01 -10.79 13.61
N ILE A 22 18.58 -9.79 12.92
CA ILE A 22 19.46 -8.81 13.55
C ILE A 22 18.74 -8.04 14.66
N CYS A 23 17.51 -7.57 14.41
CA CYS A 23 16.72 -6.87 15.43
C CYS A 23 16.46 -7.75 16.66
N SER A 24 16.17 -9.04 16.44
CA SER A 24 16.00 -10.02 17.51
C SER A 24 17.28 -10.22 18.32
N ASP A 25 18.42 -10.41 17.65
CA ASP A 25 19.71 -10.66 18.27
C ASP A 25 20.18 -9.47 19.14
N VAL A 26 19.97 -8.24 18.65
CA VAL A 26 20.35 -7.03 19.40
C VAL A 26 19.25 -6.53 20.35
N GLY A 27 18.10 -7.20 20.40
CA GLY A 27 17.01 -6.90 21.32
C GLY A 27 16.26 -5.60 21.05
N ILE A 28 16.21 -5.12 19.79
CA ILE A 28 15.45 -3.93 19.40
C ILE A 28 14.15 -4.29 18.69
N PRO A 29 13.06 -3.50 18.84
CA PRO A 29 11.82 -3.74 18.10
C PRO A 29 11.97 -3.39 16.62
N LEU A 30 11.29 -4.14 15.76
CA LEU A 30 11.21 -3.92 14.32
C LEU A 30 9.89 -3.28 13.92
N CYS A 31 9.92 -2.15 13.19
CA CYS A 31 8.76 -1.59 12.52
C CYS A 31 8.86 -1.84 11.01
N HIS A 32 7.89 -2.59 10.46
CA HIS A 32 7.84 -2.99 9.05
C HIS A 32 6.59 -2.46 8.37
N ILE A 33 6.77 -1.78 7.23
CA ILE A 33 5.66 -1.32 6.39
C ILE A 33 5.28 -2.44 5.42
N SER A 34 4.05 -2.90 5.54
CA SER A 34 3.43 -3.89 4.65
C SER A 34 2.33 -3.26 3.80
N THR A 35 1.45 -4.05 3.22
CA THR A 35 0.50 -3.66 2.19
C THR A 35 -0.86 -4.32 2.37
N ASP A 36 -1.90 -3.68 1.88
CA ASP A 36 -3.24 -4.22 1.67
C ASP A 36 -3.26 -5.38 0.66
N TYR A 37 -2.26 -5.49 -0.23
CA TYR A 37 -2.13 -6.57 -1.22
C TYR A 37 -1.90 -7.97 -0.60
N VAL A 38 -1.80 -8.09 0.71
CA VAL A 38 -1.88 -9.38 1.42
C VAL A 38 -3.30 -9.96 1.41
N PHE A 39 -4.30 -9.17 1.04
CA PHE A 39 -5.70 -9.58 0.90
C PHE A 39 -6.10 -9.68 -0.58
N ASP A 40 -7.21 -10.39 -0.85
CA ASP A 40 -7.73 -10.59 -2.21
C ASP A 40 -8.70 -9.49 -2.70
N GLY A 41 -9.14 -8.58 -1.82
CA GLY A 41 -10.05 -7.49 -2.14
C GLY A 41 -11.54 -7.87 -2.19
N LYS A 42 -11.92 -9.12 -1.96
CA LYS A 42 -13.30 -9.61 -2.13
C LYS A 42 -14.26 -9.22 -1.01
N LYS A 43 -13.75 -8.76 0.12
CA LYS A 43 -14.57 -8.38 1.27
C LYS A 43 -15.25 -7.04 1.01
N GLN A 44 -16.57 -6.97 1.23
CA GLN A 44 -17.38 -5.76 1.03
C GLN A 44 -17.34 -4.78 2.22
N THR A 45 -16.60 -5.12 3.27
CA THR A 45 -16.36 -4.28 4.44
C THR A 45 -14.85 -4.13 4.65
N PRO A 46 -14.37 -3.11 5.37
CA PRO A 46 -12.94 -2.97 5.63
C PRO A 46 -12.32 -4.23 6.22
N TYR A 47 -11.12 -4.57 5.75
CA TYR A 47 -10.34 -5.65 6.32
C TYR A 47 -9.80 -5.27 7.70
N THR A 48 -9.77 -6.24 8.59
CA THR A 48 -9.13 -6.15 9.91
C THR A 48 -7.81 -6.93 9.92
N PRO A 49 -6.90 -6.70 10.87
CA PRO A 49 -5.69 -7.51 11.01
C PRO A 49 -5.93 -9.01 11.19
N PHE A 50 -7.14 -9.40 11.62
CA PHE A 50 -7.54 -10.79 11.91
C PHE A 50 -8.24 -11.49 10.74
N ASP A 51 -8.51 -10.80 9.65
CA ASP A 51 -9.13 -11.40 8.47
C ASP A 51 -8.14 -12.35 7.75
N ASN A 52 -8.70 -13.32 7.03
CA ASN A 52 -7.91 -14.28 6.27
C ASN A 52 -7.08 -13.59 5.17
N ILE A 53 -5.80 -13.90 5.17
CA ILE A 53 -4.83 -13.40 4.21
C ILE A 53 -4.91 -14.26 2.95
N ASN A 54 -5.02 -13.63 1.78
CA ASN A 54 -5.09 -14.31 0.48
C ASN A 54 -4.51 -13.40 -0.63
N PRO A 55 -3.18 -13.22 -0.72
CA PRO A 55 -2.58 -12.41 -1.77
C PRO A 55 -2.82 -13.04 -3.15
N ILE A 56 -3.09 -12.20 -4.15
CA ILE A 56 -3.44 -12.63 -5.51
C ILE A 56 -2.40 -12.22 -6.56
N ASN A 57 -1.26 -11.74 -6.13
CA ASN A 57 -0.13 -11.35 -7.00
C ASN A 57 1.21 -11.53 -6.27
N VAL A 58 2.29 -11.57 -7.05
CA VAL A 58 3.65 -11.81 -6.53
C VAL A 58 4.09 -10.73 -5.52
N TYR A 59 3.69 -9.48 -5.73
CA TYR A 59 4.00 -8.42 -4.77
C TYR A 59 3.40 -8.70 -3.39
N GLY A 60 2.10 -8.99 -3.33
CA GLY A 60 1.42 -9.34 -2.08
C GLY A 60 2.01 -10.60 -1.42
N GLU A 61 2.26 -11.66 -2.21
CA GLU A 61 2.89 -12.89 -1.72
C GLU A 61 4.27 -12.63 -1.11
N SER A 62 5.12 -11.84 -1.80
CA SER A 62 6.47 -11.54 -1.32
C SER A 62 6.47 -10.66 -0.06
N LYS A 63 5.54 -9.70 0.04
CA LYS A 63 5.35 -8.89 1.26
C LYS A 63 4.85 -9.73 2.42
N LEU A 64 3.89 -10.63 2.18
CA LEU A 64 3.40 -11.58 3.19
C LEU A 64 4.52 -12.50 3.70
N ALA A 65 5.40 -12.98 2.82
CA ALA A 65 6.55 -13.76 3.25
C ALA A 65 7.42 -12.99 4.26
N GLY A 66 7.64 -11.69 4.03
CA GLY A 66 8.34 -10.83 4.98
C GLY A 66 7.62 -10.71 6.33
N GLU A 67 6.27 -10.53 6.33
CA GLU A 67 5.47 -10.52 7.56
C GLU A 67 5.66 -11.82 8.36
N ARG A 68 5.57 -12.97 7.68
CA ARG A 68 5.72 -14.30 8.32
C ARG A 68 7.12 -14.48 8.92
N TYR A 69 8.16 -14.07 8.22
CA TYR A 69 9.52 -14.13 8.76
C TYR A 69 9.68 -13.28 10.03
N ILE A 70 9.06 -12.10 10.09
CA ILE A 70 9.07 -11.28 11.31
C ILE A 70 8.37 -11.99 12.45
N GLU A 71 7.15 -12.52 12.24
CA GLU A 71 6.37 -13.23 13.25
C GLU A 71 7.10 -14.47 13.81
N TRP A 72 7.86 -15.17 12.98
CA TRP A 72 8.64 -16.35 13.40
C TRP A 72 9.96 -16.01 14.11
N THR A 73 10.46 -14.80 13.93
CA THR A 73 11.80 -14.41 14.42
C THR A 73 11.74 -13.64 15.73
N THR A 74 10.74 -12.78 15.91
CA THR A 74 10.64 -11.92 17.09
C THR A 74 9.18 -11.67 17.47
N ASN A 75 8.93 -11.38 18.75
CA ASN A 75 7.63 -10.93 19.26
C ASN A 75 7.60 -9.40 19.49
N ARG A 76 8.70 -8.69 19.20
CA ARG A 76 8.84 -7.24 19.39
C ARG A 76 8.79 -6.53 18.05
N PHE A 77 7.61 -6.52 17.42
CA PHE A 77 7.43 -5.92 16.10
C PHE A 77 6.15 -5.12 15.95
N TYR A 78 6.17 -4.20 15.00
CA TYR A 78 5.01 -3.51 14.46
C TYR A 78 4.98 -3.77 12.95
N ILE A 79 4.01 -4.52 12.45
CA ILE A 79 3.73 -4.67 11.03
C ILE A 79 2.58 -3.74 10.71
N ILE A 80 2.80 -2.77 9.82
CA ILE A 80 1.78 -1.78 9.45
C ILE A 80 1.40 -1.99 8.00
N ARG A 81 0.21 -2.53 7.76
CA ARG A 81 -0.37 -2.65 6.42
C ARG A 81 -1.04 -1.34 6.05
N THR A 82 -0.69 -0.84 4.88
CA THR A 82 -1.19 0.43 4.36
C THR A 82 -1.47 0.32 2.87
N SER A 83 -2.17 1.30 2.30
CA SER A 83 -2.54 1.33 0.89
C SER A 83 -2.30 2.70 0.27
N TRP A 84 -2.14 2.75 -1.04
CA TRP A 84 -2.13 3.92 -1.90
C TRP A 84 -1.28 5.08 -1.38
N LEU A 85 -0.06 4.78 -0.91
CA LEU A 85 0.85 5.77 -0.34
C LEU A 85 1.19 6.88 -1.34
N TYR A 86 1.08 8.12 -0.88
CA TYR A 86 1.50 9.30 -1.61
C TYR A 86 2.20 10.31 -0.70
N GLY A 87 3.08 11.11 -1.28
CA GLY A 87 3.83 12.14 -0.55
C GLY A 87 4.74 12.91 -1.46
N ARG A 88 5.48 13.85 -0.88
CA ARG A 88 6.50 14.63 -1.62
C ARG A 88 7.68 13.72 -1.99
N GLY A 89 8.15 13.87 -3.21
CA GLY A 89 9.25 13.08 -3.76
C GLY A 89 8.80 11.70 -4.25
N GLY A 90 9.58 11.10 -5.13
CA GLY A 90 9.31 9.79 -5.71
C GLY A 90 8.11 9.73 -6.66
N ASN A 91 7.92 8.54 -7.23
CA ASN A 91 6.80 8.27 -8.13
C ASN A 91 5.61 7.72 -7.33
N ASN A 92 4.53 8.47 -7.33
CA ASN A 92 3.25 8.07 -6.74
C ASN A 92 2.09 8.52 -7.63
N PHE A 93 0.87 8.15 -7.28
CA PHE A 93 -0.30 8.47 -8.10
C PHE A 93 -0.52 9.99 -8.23
N VAL A 94 -0.37 10.75 -7.14
CA VAL A 94 -0.55 12.22 -7.15
C VAL A 94 0.46 12.87 -8.08
N SER A 95 1.75 12.57 -7.91
CA SER A 95 2.81 13.14 -8.79
C SER A 95 2.62 12.73 -10.24
N THR A 96 2.14 11.52 -10.50
CA THR A 96 1.82 11.04 -11.86
C THR A 96 0.67 11.81 -12.47
N MET A 97 -0.44 12.01 -11.74
CA MET A 97 -1.59 12.77 -12.22
C MET A 97 -1.21 14.22 -12.51
N LEU A 98 -0.49 14.90 -11.61
CA LEU A 98 -0.02 16.27 -11.82
C LEU A 98 0.91 16.41 -13.02
N ARG A 99 1.76 15.42 -13.30
CA ARG A 99 2.61 15.42 -14.49
C ARG A 99 1.79 15.21 -15.76
N LEU A 100 0.93 14.19 -15.78
CA LEU A 100 0.10 13.89 -16.95
C LEU A 100 -0.85 15.05 -17.29
N ALA A 101 -1.36 15.76 -16.30
CA ALA A 101 -2.25 16.89 -16.51
C ALA A 101 -1.57 18.10 -17.20
N LYS A 102 -0.25 18.19 -17.16
CA LYS A 102 0.51 19.20 -17.92
C LYS A 102 0.75 18.80 -19.37
N GLU A 103 0.69 17.50 -19.67
CA GLU A 103 1.04 16.93 -20.97
C GLU A 103 -0.20 16.56 -21.79
N LYS A 104 -1.36 16.34 -21.14
CA LYS A 104 -2.57 15.79 -21.78
C LYS A 104 -3.81 16.63 -21.45
N THR A 105 -4.74 16.68 -22.38
CA THR A 105 -6.07 17.31 -22.19
C THR A 105 -7.05 16.38 -21.49
N GLU A 106 -6.84 15.05 -21.63
CA GLU A 106 -7.66 14.02 -21.00
C GLU A 106 -6.78 12.90 -20.42
N ILE A 107 -7.15 12.36 -19.25
CA ILE A 107 -6.46 11.27 -18.58
C ILE A 107 -7.48 10.17 -18.26
N PRO A 108 -7.37 8.96 -18.85
CA PRO A 108 -8.20 7.83 -18.47
C PRO A 108 -7.78 7.29 -17.09
N VAL A 109 -8.73 7.08 -16.17
CA VAL A 109 -8.47 6.58 -14.82
C VAL A 109 -9.53 5.57 -14.40
N VAL A 110 -9.07 4.47 -13.80
CA VAL A 110 -9.90 3.36 -13.35
C VAL A 110 -10.89 3.79 -12.27
N LYS A 111 -12.19 3.43 -12.43
CA LYS A 111 -13.27 3.80 -11.51
C LYS A 111 -13.83 2.63 -10.70
N ASP A 112 -13.56 1.40 -11.09
CA ASP A 112 -14.10 0.17 -10.51
C ASP A 112 -13.15 -0.53 -9.54
N GLN A 113 -12.13 0.16 -9.07
CA GLN A 113 -11.26 -0.25 -7.96
C GLN A 113 -11.30 0.81 -6.88
N ALA A 114 -11.64 0.40 -5.67
CA ALA A 114 -11.72 1.29 -4.50
C ALA A 114 -10.58 1.02 -3.52
N GLY A 115 -10.17 2.05 -2.78
CA GLY A 115 -9.13 1.95 -1.76
C GLY A 115 -9.05 3.23 -0.92
N SER A 116 -8.07 3.27 -0.03
CA SER A 116 -7.85 4.42 0.83
C SER A 116 -6.47 5.01 0.58
N PRO A 117 -6.38 6.17 -0.08
CA PRO A 117 -5.12 6.91 -0.18
C PRO A 117 -4.56 7.21 1.20
N THR A 118 -3.25 7.11 1.35
CA THR A 118 -2.58 7.36 2.63
C THR A 118 -1.42 8.33 2.43
N SER A 119 -1.46 9.45 3.14
CA SER A 119 -0.35 10.40 3.15
C SER A 119 0.84 9.83 3.92
N THR A 120 2.05 9.92 3.35
CA THR A 120 3.27 9.55 4.07
C THR A 120 3.48 10.36 5.35
N VAL A 121 2.97 11.59 5.41
CA VAL A 121 3.01 12.43 6.62
C VAL A 121 2.10 11.85 7.71
N SER A 122 0.87 11.46 7.36
CA SER A 122 -0.07 10.83 8.30
C SER A 122 0.48 9.50 8.80
N LEU A 123 0.98 8.65 7.89
CA LEU A 123 1.57 7.36 8.25
C LEU A 123 2.78 7.55 9.18
N SER A 124 3.67 8.50 8.89
CA SER A 124 4.84 8.76 9.74
C SER A 124 4.44 9.18 11.17
N ARG A 125 3.41 10.02 11.30
CA ARG A 125 2.89 10.42 12.61
C ARG A 125 2.26 9.25 13.37
N ALA A 126 1.52 8.38 12.66
CA ALA A 126 0.95 7.17 13.24
C ALA A 126 2.05 6.20 13.72
N ILE A 127 3.09 6.01 12.94
CA ILE A 127 4.26 5.20 13.31
C ILE A 127 4.94 5.77 14.57
N ASP A 128 5.24 7.07 14.58
CA ASP A 128 5.88 7.72 15.73
C ASP A 128 5.06 7.58 17.02
N ALA A 129 3.73 7.68 16.93
CA ALA A 129 2.85 7.45 18.07
C ALA A 129 2.84 5.98 18.49
N LEU A 130 2.72 5.05 17.53
CA LEU A 130 2.59 3.61 17.79
C LEU A 130 3.84 3.01 18.42
N ILE A 131 5.03 3.32 17.92
CA ILE A 131 6.27 2.73 18.44
C ILE A 131 6.58 3.11 19.90
N LYS A 132 5.98 4.19 20.40
CA LYS A 132 6.12 4.64 21.79
C LYS A 132 5.21 3.88 22.76
N THR A 133 4.23 3.12 22.24
CA THR A 133 3.25 2.42 23.10
C THR A 133 3.77 1.10 23.65
N GLY A 134 4.72 0.44 22.98
CA GLY A 134 5.12 -0.93 23.28
C GLY A 134 4.07 -1.99 22.91
N ALA A 135 2.95 -1.59 22.30
CA ALA A 135 1.89 -2.50 21.86
C ALA A 135 2.31 -3.17 20.54
N TYR A 136 3.07 -4.25 20.63
CA TYR A 136 3.56 -5.00 19.47
C TYR A 136 2.41 -5.72 18.75
N GLY A 137 2.53 -5.90 17.43
CA GLY A 137 1.54 -6.62 16.63
C GLY A 137 1.38 -6.11 15.20
N ILE A 138 0.27 -6.52 14.57
CA ILE A 138 -0.11 -6.16 13.21
C ILE A 138 -1.18 -5.08 13.25
N TYR A 139 -1.00 -4.04 12.45
CA TYR A 139 -1.87 -2.88 12.38
C TYR A 139 -2.25 -2.56 10.95
N HIS A 140 -3.44 -2.00 10.76
CA HIS A 140 -3.83 -1.35 9.52
C HIS A 140 -3.84 0.17 9.74
N PHE A 141 -3.26 0.90 8.79
CA PHE A 141 -3.31 2.35 8.81
C PHE A 141 -3.53 2.89 7.40
N THR A 142 -4.60 3.66 7.24
CA THR A 142 -4.92 4.47 6.06
C THR A 142 -5.51 5.80 6.52
N ASP A 143 -5.49 6.82 5.67
CA ASP A 143 -6.26 8.01 5.94
C ASP A 143 -7.77 7.71 5.77
N GLU A 144 -8.62 8.47 6.46
CA GLU A 144 -10.07 8.31 6.44
C GLU A 144 -10.66 8.74 5.09
N THR A 145 -11.47 7.90 4.50
CA THR A 145 -12.11 8.14 3.19
C THR A 145 -13.62 7.87 3.19
N GLY A 146 -14.23 7.60 4.35
CA GLY A 146 -15.66 7.32 4.44
C GLY A 146 -16.09 5.99 3.80
N GLY A 147 -15.17 5.02 3.66
CA GLY A 147 -15.48 3.70 3.09
C GLY A 147 -14.70 3.35 1.82
N GLY A 148 -13.72 4.17 1.48
CA GLY A 148 -12.92 4.01 0.26
C GLY A 148 -13.35 4.93 -0.87
N ILE A 149 -12.43 5.25 -1.76
CA ILE A 149 -12.68 6.04 -2.99
C ILE A 149 -12.09 5.32 -4.19
N SER A 150 -12.60 5.59 -5.39
CA SER A 150 -12.00 5.05 -6.61
C SER A 150 -10.72 5.82 -7.00
N TRP A 151 -9.86 5.21 -7.83
CA TRP A 151 -8.73 5.95 -8.44
C TRP A 151 -9.21 7.15 -9.23
N HIS A 152 -10.38 7.03 -9.90
CA HIS A 152 -11.00 8.12 -10.64
C HIS A 152 -11.38 9.29 -9.72
N ASP A 153 -12.05 9.02 -8.59
CA ASP A 153 -12.44 10.07 -7.63
C ASP A 153 -11.22 10.73 -7.00
N PHE A 154 -10.20 9.94 -6.67
CA PHE A 154 -8.94 10.48 -6.19
C PHE A 154 -8.26 11.39 -7.22
N ALA A 155 -8.30 11.02 -8.52
CA ALA A 155 -7.78 11.87 -9.59
C ALA A 155 -8.58 13.17 -9.75
N LEU A 156 -9.93 13.12 -9.63
CA LEU A 156 -10.77 14.31 -9.65
C LEU A 156 -10.41 15.28 -8.52
N GLU A 157 -10.22 14.78 -7.32
CA GLU A 157 -9.81 15.60 -6.16
C GLU A 157 -8.45 16.25 -6.39
N ILE A 158 -7.47 15.49 -6.94
CA ILE A 158 -6.15 16.04 -7.30
C ILE A 158 -6.29 17.18 -8.32
N MET A 159 -7.12 17.02 -9.35
CA MET A 159 -7.35 18.09 -10.34
C MET A 159 -8.00 19.31 -9.69
N GLY A 160 -9.02 19.10 -8.85
CA GLY A 160 -9.71 20.19 -8.14
C GLY A 160 -8.77 21.00 -7.26
N LEU A 161 -7.99 20.33 -6.41
CA LEU A 161 -7.04 20.98 -5.50
C LEU A 161 -5.87 21.67 -6.20
N SER A 162 -5.46 21.16 -7.37
CA SER A 162 -4.35 21.74 -8.14
C SER A 162 -4.79 22.86 -9.09
N GLY A 163 -6.08 23.10 -9.27
CA GLY A 163 -6.64 24.06 -10.21
C GLY A 163 -6.41 23.68 -11.69
N LEU A 164 -6.05 22.44 -11.97
CA LEU A 164 -5.83 21.93 -13.32
C LEU A 164 -7.17 21.57 -13.97
N LYS A 165 -7.32 21.93 -15.27
CA LYS A 165 -8.58 21.72 -16.03
C LYS A 165 -8.57 20.46 -16.88
N THR A 166 -7.59 19.60 -16.73
CA THR A 166 -7.48 18.35 -17.48
C THR A 166 -8.64 17.43 -17.12
N LYS A 167 -9.32 16.92 -18.14
CA LYS A 167 -10.47 16.04 -17.98
C LYS A 167 -10.01 14.67 -17.51
N VAL A 168 -10.58 14.19 -16.41
CA VAL A 168 -10.41 12.79 -15.95
C VAL A 168 -11.54 11.95 -16.53
N VAL A 169 -11.20 10.93 -17.33
CA VAL A 169 -12.16 10.06 -18.01
C VAL A 169 -12.25 8.74 -17.28
N PRO A 170 -13.43 8.34 -16.76
CA PRO A 170 -13.57 7.06 -16.08
C PRO A 170 -13.46 5.89 -17.06
N ILE A 171 -12.65 4.90 -16.70
CA ILE A 171 -12.51 3.61 -17.41
C ILE A 171 -12.64 2.46 -16.41
N THR A 172 -12.82 1.25 -16.92
CA THR A 172 -12.77 0.02 -16.11
C THR A 172 -11.35 -0.51 -15.99
N ALA A 173 -11.08 -1.34 -14.99
CA ALA A 173 -9.80 -2.02 -14.83
C ALA A 173 -9.44 -2.89 -16.04
N ASN A 174 -10.46 -3.48 -16.71
CA ASN A 174 -10.28 -4.29 -17.93
C ASN A 174 -9.77 -3.47 -19.12
N GLU A 175 -10.12 -2.18 -19.19
CA GLU A 175 -9.63 -1.26 -20.24
C GLU A 175 -8.19 -0.77 -19.97
N PHE A 176 -7.66 -1.05 -18.77
CA PHE A 176 -6.31 -0.68 -18.38
C PHE A 176 -5.54 -1.88 -17.78
N PRO A 177 -5.26 -2.91 -18.62
CA PRO A 177 -4.62 -4.12 -18.15
C PRO A 177 -3.25 -3.85 -17.53
N ARG A 178 -2.95 -4.53 -16.45
CA ARG A 178 -1.66 -4.49 -15.73
C ARG A 178 -1.11 -5.91 -15.60
N PRO A 179 0.23 -6.08 -15.55
CA PRO A 179 0.82 -7.40 -15.35
C PRO A 179 0.39 -8.07 -14.04
N ALA A 180 0.23 -7.29 -12.97
CA ALA A 180 -0.24 -7.76 -11.68
C ALA A 180 -1.76 -7.63 -11.55
N LYS A 181 -2.44 -8.71 -11.16
CA LYS A 181 -3.84 -8.65 -10.70
C LYS A 181 -3.89 -7.83 -9.41
N ARG A 182 -4.81 -6.88 -9.33
CA ARG A 182 -5.02 -6.06 -8.14
C ARG A 182 -6.20 -6.58 -7.33
N PRO A 183 -6.15 -6.47 -5.99
CA PRO A 183 -7.34 -6.58 -5.15
C PRO A 183 -8.42 -5.60 -5.63
N GLU A 184 -9.69 -6.03 -5.59
CA GLU A 184 -10.86 -5.23 -5.99
C GLU A 184 -11.31 -4.30 -4.87
#